data_5f77285446cb1765e1d130070db430e7
#
_entry.id   5f77285446cb1765e1d130070db430e7
#
_cell.length_a   1.000
_cell.length_b   1.000
_cell.length_c   1.000
_cell.angle_alpha   90.00
_cell.angle_beta   90.00
_cell.angle_gamma   90.00
#
_symmetry.space_group_name_H-M   'P 1'
#
loop_
_entity.id
_entity.type
_entity.pdbx_description
1 polymer ?
#
loop_
_entity_poly.entity_id
_entity_poly.type
_entity_poly.pdbx_seq_one_letter_code
_entity_poly.pdbx_strand_id
1 'polypeptide(L)'
;MANTIQVDIVSAEEAIFSGEAEMLVVSAEMGEVGIAPGHAPFLTGIKPGDIAVHNGGEAQHFFVSGGMLEVQPHVITVLADTVIRGGDLDEAEATAARDRAEQALNEKQGTPDYAAAAAELAEASARLSVLKKIKNVG
;
A
#
# COMPACT_ATOMS: atom_id res chain seq x y z
N MET A 1 -18.02 -23.40 -0.90
CA MET A 1 -18.24 -22.07 -1.43
C MET A 1 -17.08 -21.17 -1.04
N ALA A 2 -16.53 -20.49 -2.00
CA ALA A 2 -15.50 -19.52 -1.68
C ALA A 2 -16.14 -18.34 -0.94
N ASN A 3 -15.66 -18.04 0.23
CA ASN A 3 -16.03 -16.82 0.93
C ASN A 3 -15.15 -15.72 0.40
N THR A 4 -15.78 -14.73 -0.22
CA THR A 4 -15.07 -13.58 -0.75
C THR A 4 -15.69 -12.29 -0.24
N ILE A 5 -14.92 -11.22 -0.33
CA ILE A 5 -15.37 -9.88 0.00
C ILE A 5 -15.03 -8.97 -1.18
N GLN A 6 -15.93 -8.05 -1.49
CA GLN A 6 -15.68 -7.07 -2.55
C GLN A 6 -14.60 -6.10 -2.09
N VAL A 7 -13.60 -5.88 -2.96
CA VAL A 7 -12.52 -4.93 -2.70
C VAL A 7 -12.48 -3.90 -3.81
N ASP A 8 -12.53 -2.63 -3.43
CA ASP A 8 -12.39 -1.50 -4.36
C ASP A 8 -11.19 -0.68 -3.92
N ILE A 9 -10.21 -0.54 -4.81
CA ILE A 9 -9.03 0.30 -4.58
C ILE A 9 -9.12 1.46 -5.55
N VAL A 10 -9.24 2.67 -4.99
CA VAL A 10 -9.48 3.89 -5.75
C VAL A 10 -8.42 4.92 -5.42
N SER A 11 -7.84 5.53 -6.46
CA SER A 11 -6.99 6.71 -6.30
C SER A 11 -7.85 7.95 -6.60
N ALA A 12 -7.27 9.14 -6.38
CA ALA A 12 -7.95 10.40 -6.66
C ALA A 12 -8.39 10.53 -8.12
N GLU A 13 -7.74 9.81 -9.02
CA GLU A 13 -7.96 9.96 -10.47
C GLU A 13 -8.80 8.84 -11.06
N GLU A 14 -8.70 7.62 -10.52
CA GLU A 14 -9.38 6.47 -11.14
C GLU A 14 -9.55 5.30 -10.17
N ALA A 15 -10.42 4.38 -10.55
CA ALA A 15 -10.53 3.09 -9.90
C ALA A 15 -9.42 2.18 -10.43
N ILE A 16 -8.57 1.69 -9.54
CA ILE A 16 -7.41 0.88 -9.91
C ILE A 16 -7.75 -0.61 -9.91
N PHE A 17 -8.56 -1.02 -8.94
CA PHE A 17 -8.96 -2.42 -8.79
C PHE A 17 -10.39 -2.47 -8.27
N SER A 18 -11.17 -3.39 -8.81
CA SER A 18 -12.50 -3.71 -8.28
C SER A 18 -12.73 -5.20 -8.52
N GLY A 19 -12.94 -5.94 -7.46
CA GLY A 19 -13.13 -7.37 -7.57
C GLY A 19 -13.28 -8.03 -6.22
N GLU A 20 -13.43 -9.34 -6.22
CA GLU A 20 -13.58 -10.11 -4.99
C GLU A 20 -12.25 -10.69 -4.54
N ALA A 21 -12.08 -10.81 -3.24
CA ALA A 21 -10.88 -11.37 -2.63
C ALA A 21 -11.25 -12.31 -1.49
N GLU A 22 -10.40 -13.29 -1.24
CA GLU A 22 -10.53 -14.15 -0.08
C GLU A 22 -9.97 -13.49 1.17
N MET A 23 -8.98 -12.63 0.99
CA MET A 23 -8.37 -11.85 2.07
C MET A 23 -7.67 -10.63 1.50
N LEU A 24 -7.68 -9.53 2.26
CA LEU A 24 -6.91 -8.34 1.94
C LEU A 24 -5.93 -8.07 3.09
N VAL A 25 -4.67 -7.83 2.76
CA VAL A 25 -3.65 -7.47 3.74
C VAL A 25 -3.20 -6.04 3.45
N VAL A 26 -3.27 -5.17 4.45
CA VAL A 26 -3.03 -3.74 4.30
C VAL A 26 -2.03 -3.24 5.34
N SER A 27 -1.12 -2.38 4.94
CA SER A 27 -0.21 -1.67 5.85
C SER A 27 -0.94 -0.47 6.45
N ALA A 28 -1.60 -0.68 7.59
CA ALA A 28 -2.33 0.37 8.30
C ALA A 28 -1.40 1.12 9.27
N GLU A 29 -1.89 2.25 9.80
CA GLU A 29 -1.10 3.07 10.73
C GLU A 29 -0.63 2.30 11.96
N MET A 30 -1.44 1.39 12.45
CA MET A 30 -1.13 0.59 13.65
C MET A 30 -0.39 -0.70 13.32
N GLY A 31 -0.05 -0.94 12.08
CA GLY A 31 0.62 -2.15 11.63
C GLY A 31 -0.14 -2.85 10.52
N GLU A 32 0.34 -4.02 10.14
CA GLU A 32 -0.30 -4.80 9.08
C GLU A 32 -1.61 -5.43 9.57
N VAL A 33 -2.66 -5.28 8.77
CA VAL A 33 -4.00 -5.78 9.09
C VAL A 33 -4.46 -6.74 7.99
N GLY A 34 -4.90 -7.93 8.39
CA GLY A 34 -5.52 -8.89 7.48
C GLY A 34 -7.04 -8.83 7.62
N ILE A 35 -7.74 -8.73 6.50
CA ILE A 35 -9.20 -8.57 6.48
C ILE A 35 -9.81 -9.70 5.68
N ALA A 36 -10.66 -10.49 6.34
CA ALA A 36 -11.40 -11.60 5.72
C ALA A 36 -12.88 -11.23 5.59
N PRO A 37 -13.64 -11.98 4.76
CA PRO A 37 -15.08 -11.72 4.62
C PRO A 37 -15.80 -11.75 5.95
N GLY A 38 -16.75 -10.84 6.15
CA GLY A 38 -17.51 -10.73 7.38
C GLY A 38 -16.81 -9.96 8.49
N HIS A 39 -15.67 -9.34 8.19
CA HIS A 39 -14.94 -8.54 9.17
C HIS A 39 -15.82 -7.41 9.72
N ALA A 40 -15.67 -7.14 11.02
CA ALA A 40 -16.41 -6.06 11.66
C ALA A 40 -16.09 -4.71 11.00
N PRO A 41 -17.05 -3.78 10.98
CA PRO A 41 -16.80 -2.44 10.42
C PRO A 41 -15.64 -1.74 11.11
N PHE A 42 -14.82 -1.04 10.28
CA PHE A 42 -13.58 -0.49 10.79
C PHE A 42 -13.08 0.58 9.82
N LEU A 43 -12.51 1.65 10.34
CA LEU A 43 -11.98 2.75 9.55
C LEU A 43 -10.61 3.13 10.11
N THR A 44 -9.59 3.18 9.25
CA THR A 44 -8.24 3.54 9.67
C THR A 44 -7.47 4.23 8.55
N GLY A 45 -6.44 4.97 8.93
CA GLY A 45 -5.48 5.49 7.97
C GLY A 45 -4.55 4.39 7.49
N ILE A 46 -4.02 4.58 6.29
CA ILE A 46 -3.05 3.69 5.65
C ILE A 46 -1.74 4.46 5.53
N LYS A 47 -0.65 3.84 5.96
CA LYS A 47 0.69 4.40 5.75
C LYS A 47 1.22 3.92 4.39
N PRO A 48 2.25 4.58 3.83
CA PRO A 48 2.87 4.09 2.59
C PRO A 48 3.27 2.63 2.73
N GLY A 49 2.83 1.80 1.80
CA GLY A 49 3.11 0.37 1.90
C GLY A 49 2.36 -0.47 0.90
N ASP A 50 2.28 -1.74 1.22
CA ASP A 50 1.71 -2.78 0.38
C ASP A 50 0.25 -3.04 0.70
N ILE A 51 -0.54 -3.25 -0.35
CA ILE A 51 -1.85 -3.88 -0.24
C ILE A 51 -1.77 -5.15 -1.05
N ALA A 52 -2.07 -6.28 -0.41
CA ALA A 52 -2.08 -7.57 -1.06
C ALA A 52 -3.50 -8.13 -1.13
N VAL A 53 -3.98 -8.36 -2.35
CA VAL A 53 -5.28 -8.97 -2.60
C VAL A 53 -5.03 -10.46 -2.82
N HIS A 54 -5.51 -11.30 -1.90
CA HIS A 54 -5.30 -12.73 -1.95
C HIS A 54 -6.51 -13.45 -2.54
N ASN A 55 -6.24 -14.30 -3.52
CA ASN A 55 -7.28 -15.04 -4.20
C ASN A 55 -6.72 -16.34 -4.79
N GLY A 56 -7.28 -17.47 -4.38
CA GLY A 56 -6.90 -18.75 -4.94
C GLY A 56 -5.44 -19.13 -4.77
N GLY A 57 -4.83 -18.75 -3.66
CA GLY A 57 -3.42 -19.03 -3.39
C GLY A 57 -2.45 -18.04 -4.04
N GLU A 58 -2.98 -17.07 -4.80
CA GLU A 58 -2.18 -16.03 -5.42
C GLU A 58 -2.42 -14.70 -4.73
N ALA A 59 -1.43 -13.81 -4.77
CA ALA A 59 -1.54 -12.47 -4.23
C ALA A 59 -1.20 -11.45 -5.29
N GLN A 60 -2.07 -10.45 -5.46
CA GLN A 60 -1.83 -9.31 -6.32
C GLN A 60 -1.45 -8.13 -5.43
N HIS A 61 -0.31 -7.54 -5.70
CA HIS A 61 0.25 -6.48 -4.87
C HIS A 61 0.06 -5.10 -5.49
N PHE A 62 -0.24 -4.12 -4.62
CA PHE A 62 -0.34 -2.72 -4.98
C PHE A 62 0.48 -1.90 -3.99
N PHE A 63 1.26 -0.97 -4.50
CA PHE A 63 1.87 0.04 -3.65
C PHE A 63 0.88 1.19 -3.47
N VAL A 64 0.69 1.66 -2.23
CA VAL A 64 -0.11 2.85 -1.94
C VAL A 64 0.75 3.85 -1.17
N SER A 65 0.57 5.13 -1.49
CA SER A 65 1.34 6.20 -0.85
C SER A 65 0.74 6.67 0.47
N GLY A 66 -0.40 6.12 0.85
CA GLY A 66 -1.16 6.49 2.02
C GLY A 66 -2.61 6.70 1.65
N GLY A 67 -3.46 6.88 2.64
CA GLY A 67 -4.88 7.09 2.41
C GLY A 67 -5.74 6.57 3.55
N MET A 68 -6.93 6.10 3.21
CA MET A 68 -7.91 5.60 4.17
C MET A 68 -8.41 4.22 3.76
N LEU A 69 -8.65 3.39 4.76
CA LEU A 69 -9.22 2.06 4.62
C LEU A 69 -10.56 2.03 5.33
N GLU A 70 -11.62 1.72 4.60
CA GLU A 70 -12.94 1.51 5.17
C GLU A 70 -13.33 0.05 5.00
N VAL A 71 -13.64 -0.62 6.10
CA VAL A 71 -14.05 -2.02 6.09
C VAL A 71 -15.51 -2.13 6.52
N GLN A 72 -16.29 -2.81 5.70
CA GLN A 72 -17.64 -3.24 6.02
C GLN A 72 -17.72 -4.75 5.81
N PRO A 73 -18.72 -5.45 6.38
CA PRO A 73 -18.75 -6.93 6.27
C PRO A 73 -18.75 -7.47 4.84
N HIS A 74 -19.24 -6.69 3.86
CA HIS A 74 -19.40 -7.15 2.48
C HIS A 74 -18.50 -6.41 1.50
N VAL A 75 -17.86 -5.31 1.89
CA VAL A 75 -17.03 -4.52 0.99
C VAL A 75 -15.92 -3.81 1.75
N ILE A 76 -14.76 -3.79 1.13
CA ILE A 76 -13.60 -3.03 1.60
C ILE A 76 -13.33 -1.94 0.57
N THR A 77 -13.20 -0.70 1.02
CA THR A 77 -12.85 0.42 0.15
C THR A 77 -11.52 1.00 0.59
N VAL A 78 -10.58 1.07 -0.34
CA VAL A 78 -9.29 1.72 -0.15
C VAL A 78 -9.31 3.02 -0.96
N LEU A 79 -9.18 4.15 -0.28
CA LEU A 79 -9.05 5.46 -0.90
C LEU A 79 -7.62 5.92 -0.70
N ALA A 80 -6.82 5.86 -1.74
CA ALA A 80 -5.40 6.18 -1.65
C ALA A 80 -5.04 7.40 -2.48
N ASP A 81 -3.99 8.09 -2.07
CA ASP A 81 -3.49 9.25 -2.81
C ASP A 81 -2.88 8.81 -4.14
N THR A 82 -2.02 7.82 -4.08
CA THR A 82 -1.39 7.21 -5.25
C THR A 82 -1.41 5.70 -5.11
N VAL A 83 -1.77 5.01 -6.19
CA VAL A 83 -1.73 3.55 -6.24
C VAL A 83 -0.93 3.13 -7.47
N ILE A 84 0.01 2.21 -7.27
CA ILE A 84 0.80 1.64 -8.37
C ILE A 84 0.68 0.12 -8.29
N ARG A 85 0.27 -0.52 -9.39
CA ARG A 85 0.25 -1.99 -9.45
C ARG A 85 1.66 -2.51 -9.29
N GLY A 86 1.81 -3.63 -8.54
CA GLY A 86 3.13 -4.19 -8.27
C GLY A 86 3.97 -4.44 -9.52
N GLY A 87 3.33 -4.91 -10.59
CA GLY A 87 4.02 -5.15 -11.86
C GLY A 87 4.52 -3.90 -12.57
N ASP A 88 4.01 -2.73 -12.21
CA ASP A 88 4.40 -1.44 -12.80
C ASP A 88 5.47 -0.71 -11.98
N LEU A 89 5.89 -1.27 -10.85
CA LEU A 89 6.94 -0.67 -10.02
C LEU A 89 8.31 -0.84 -10.66
N ASP A 90 9.07 0.25 -10.69
CA ASP A 90 10.44 0.28 -11.20
C ASP A 90 11.42 0.26 -10.02
N GLU A 91 12.17 -0.84 -9.89
CA GLU A 91 13.13 -1.02 -8.80
C GLU A 91 14.28 0.00 -8.87
N ALA A 92 14.79 0.26 -10.05
CA ALA A 92 15.90 1.21 -10.21
C ALA A 92 15.49 2.62 -9.82
N GLU A 93 14.29 3.03 -10.24
CA GLU A 93 13.74 4.33 -9.87
C GLU A 93 13.47 4.42 -8.37
N ALA A 94 12.91 3.38 -7.78
CA ALA A 94 12.62 3.36 -6.34
C ALA A 94 13.92 3.41 -5.51
N THR A 95 14.96 2.69 -5.93
CA THR A 95 16.26 2.72 -5.28
C THR A 95 16.88 4.11 -5.37
N ALA A 96 16.86 4.73 -6.55
CA ALA A 96 17.38 6.07 -6.75
C ALA A 96 16.61 7.10 -5.92
N ALA A 97 15.30 6.97 -5.85
CA ALA A 97 14.46 7.86 -5.05
C ALA A 97 14.77 7.72 -3.56
N ARG A 98 14.98 6.49 -3.08
CA ARG A 98 15.36 6.25 -1.69
C ARG A 98 16.71 6.89 -1.36
N ASP A 99 17.69 6.71 -2.23
CA ASP A 99 19.03 7.26 -2.00
C ASP A 99 19.01 8.78 -1.96
N ARG A 100 18.26 9.41 -2.87
CA ARG A 100 18.09 10.87 -2.88
C ARG A 100 17.41 11.36 -1.59
N ALA A 101 16.37 10.63 -1.15
CA ALA A 101 15.64 11.00 0.06
C ALA A 101 16.49 10.85 1.32
N GLU A 102 17.32 9.80 1.41
CA GLU A 102 18.26 9.62 2.51
C GLU A 102 19.27 10.77 2.58
N GLN A 103 19.82 11.15 1.42
CA GLN A 103 20.78 12.27 1.35
C GLN A 103 20.10 13.57 1.75
N ALA A 104 18.91 13.84 1.24
CA ALA A 104 18.16 15.05 1.60
C ALA A 104 17.83 15.08 3.09
N LEU A 105 17.49 13.93 3.67
CA LEU A 105 17.20 13.82 5.10
C LEU A 105 18.43 14.23 5.95
N ASN A 106 19.62 13.75 5.57
CA ASN A 106 20.85 14.07 6.28
C ASN A 106 21.22 15.55 6.15
N GLU A 107 20.99 16.15 5.00
CA GLU A 107 21.30 17.56 4.75
C GLU A 107 20.31 18.52 5.42
N LYS A 108 19.08 18.08 5.64
CA LYS A 108 17.99 18.95 6.12
C LYS A 108 17.63 18.76 7.58
N GLN A 109 18.47 18.07 8.35
CA GLN A 109 18.25 17.89 9.78
C GLN A 109 18.09 19.26 10.46
N GLY A 110 17.02 19.37 11.27
CA GLY A 110 16.72 20.61 11.99
C GLY A 110 16.08 21.70 11.15
N THR A 111 15.72 21.41 9.90
CA THR A 111 15.06 22.38 9.02
C THR A 111 13.58 22.00 8.82
N PRO A 112 12.73 22.97 8.39
CA PRO A 112 11.33 22.65 8.09
C PRO A 112 11.17 21.62 6.97
N ASP A 113 12.16 21.47 6.08
CA ASP A 113 12.10 20.53 4.97
C ASP A 113 12.42 19.09 5.37
N TYR A 114 12.82 18.88 6.62
CA TYR A 114 13.13 17.54 7.13
C TYR A 114 11.92 16.60 7.03
N ALA A 115 10.74 17.08 7.39
CA ALA A 115 9.52 16.27 7.36
C ALA A 115 9.17 15.80 5.94
N ALA A 116 9.36 16.68 4.94
CA ALA A 116 9.13 16.33 3.54
C ALA A 116 10.11 15.26 3.06
N ALA A 117 11.39 15.39 3.42
CA ALA A 117 12.42 14.41 3.06
C ALA A 117 12.14 13.05 3.73
N ALA A 118 11.69 13.07 4.99
CA ALA A 118 11.33 11.85 5.71
C ALA A 118 10.14 11.14 5.05
N ALA A 119 9.15 11.90 4.58
CA ALA A 119 8.00 11.33 3.88
C ALA A 119 8.41 10.70 2.55
N GLU A 120 9.28 11.35 1.79
CA GLU A 120 9.78 10.79 0.52
C GLU A 120 10.58 9.50 0.74
N LEU A 121 11.39 9.46 1.80
CA LEU A 121 12.14 8.26 2.15
C LEU A 121 11.19 7.11 2.52
N ALA A 122 10.15 7.38 3.31
CA ALA A 122 9.17 6.39 3.69
C ALA A 122 8.46 5.81 2.46
N GLU A 123 8.08 6.66 1.51
CA GLU A 123 7.41 6.24 0.29
C GLU A 123 8.34 5.38 -0.59
N ALA A 124 9.56 5.82 -0.82
CA ALA A 124 10.52 5.08 -1.63
C ALA A 124 10.87 3.73 -1.00
N SER A 125 11.06 3.70 0.32
CA SER A 125 11.34 2.47 1.05
C SER A 125 10.16 1.50 0.98
N ALA A 126 8.92 2.01 1.03
CA ALA A 126 7.72 1.20 0.91
C ALA A 126 7.62 0.56 -0.48
N ARG A 127 7.95 1.30 -1.54
CA ARG A 127 7.97 0.76 -2.91
C ARG A 127 8.95 -0.40 -3.02
N LEU A 128 10.14 -0.24 -2.46
CA LEU A 128 11.16 -1.31 -2.46
C LEU A 128 10.70 -2.52 -1.66
N SER A 129 10.02 -2.29 -0.54
CA SER A 129 9.45 -3.37 0.28
C SER A 129 8.41 -4.18 -0.51
N VAL A 130 7.53 -3.50 -1.27
CA VAL A 130 6.54 -4.17 -2.11
C VAL A 130 7.23 -5.01 -3.19
N LEU A 131 8.23 -4.45 -3.85
CA LEU A 131 9.00 -5.17 -4.86
C LEU A 131 9.67 -6.42 -4.28
N LYS A 132 10.21 -6.32 -3.08
CA LYS A 132 10.83 -7.46 -2.40
C LYS A 132 9.81 -8.55 -2.11
N LYS A 133 8.62 -8.20 -1.69
CA LYS A 133 7.53 -9.15 -1.44
C LYS A 133 7.13 -9.88 -2.72
N ILE A 134 7.04 -9.17 -3.83
CA ILE A 134 6.71 -9.76 -5.13
C ILE A 134 7.78 -10.76 -5.56
N LYS A 135 9.05 -10.41 -5.42
CA LYS A 135 10.16 -11.29 -5.79
C LYS A 135 10.21 -12.56 -4.94
N ASN A 136 9.87 -12.46 -3.67
CA ASN A 136 9.93 -13.61 -2.77
C ASN A 136 8.78 -14.59 -2.93
N VAL A 137 7.71 -14.19 -3.63
CA VAL A 137 6.53 -15.02 -3.85
C VAL A 137 6.65 -15.83 -5.16
N GLY A 138 7.50 -15.38 -6.06
CA GLY A 138 7.77 -16.07 -7.32
C GLY A 138 8.55 -17.35 -7.15
#